data_9bbdb24c42dc7694a24fc36e661cee99
#
_entry.id   9bbdb24c42dc7694a24fc36e661cee99
#
_cell.length_a   1.000
_cell.length_b   1.000
_cell.length_c   1.000
_cell.angle_alpha   90.00
_cell.angle_beta   90.00
_cell.angle_gamma   90.00
#
_symmetry.space_group_name_H-M   'P 1'
#
loop_
_entity.id
_entity.type
_entity.pdbx_description
1 polymer ?
#
loop_
_entity_poly.entity_id
_entity_poly.type
_entity_poly.pdbx_seq_one_letter_code
_entity_poly.pdbx_strand_id
1 'polypeptide(L)'
;FGALDVSIINFLSGCTVLSMTMYSVIKAKIAKDSVINMKLGTPLAIGAAIGGLFGKELFSYVESLFDTPNTAGAVQAFVLMLITLGTLIYTINKNKVHTLHVTNLLACLIIGFILGGFSSFLGIGGGPINLVVLYFFFTMGTKEAAQNSLYIILFSQITSVGRSLFTTDLSQISIVLLIGMIACG
;
A
#
# COMPACT_ATOMS: atom_id res chain seq x y z
N PHE A 1 21.95 0.58 19.37
CA PHE A 1 20.63 0.29 18.76
C PHE A 1 20.75 -1.10 18.15
N GLY A 2 20.15 -2.13 18.76
CA GLY A 2 19.99 -3.45 18.14
C GLY A 2 19.23 -3.26 16.83
N ALA A 3 19.69 -3.87 15.75
CA ALA A 3 18.99 -3.82 14.47
C ALA A 3 17.63 -4.50 14.67
N LEU A 4 16.55 -3.73 14.54
CA LEU A 4 15.20 -4.28 14.54
C LEU A 4 15.03 -5.16 13.28
N ASP A 5 14.43 -6.31 13.43
CA ASP A 5 14.11 -7.18 12.31
C ASP A 5 13.25 -6.45 11.28
N VAL A 6 13.50 -6.69 10.00
CA VAL A 6 12.78 -6.06 8.89
C VAL A 6 11.27 -6.34 9.00
N SER A 7 10.87 -7.50 9.50
CA SER A 7 9.48 -7.86 9.79
C SER A 7 8.83 -6.92 10.80
N ILE A 8 9.53 -6.55 11.87
CA ILE A 8 9.05 -5.61 12.89
C ILE A 8 8.91 -4.20 12.31
N ILE A 9 9.90 -3.77 11.54
CA ILE A 9 9.87 -2.46 10.86
C ILE A 9 8.68 -2.38 9.91
N ASN A 10 8.43 -3.43 9.12
CA ASN A 10 7.29 -3.50 8.21
C ASN A 10 5.95 -3.49 8.95
N PHE A 11 5.85 -4.19 10.09
CA PHE A 11 4.65 -4.17 10.92
C PHE A 11 4.37 -2.77 11.48
N LEU A 12 5.36 -2.11 12.06
CA LEU A 12 5.25 -0.76 12.61
C LEU A 12 4.89 0.26 11.53
N SER A 13 5.55 0.20 10.38
CA SER A 13 5.22 1.02 9.21
C SER A 13 3.79 0.78 8.74
N GLY A 14 3.35 -0.47 8.66
CA GLY A 14 1.98 -0.83 8.30
C GLY A 14 0.94 -0.25 9.26
N CYS A 15 1.19 -0.28 10.57
CA CYS A 15 0.32 0.33 11.59
C CYS A 15 0.23 1.85 11.41
N THR A 16 1.35 2.53 11.15
CA THR A 16 1.39 3.98 10.89
C THR A 16 0.60 4.33 9.63
N VAL A 17 0.81 3.61 8.53
CA VAL A 17 0.09 3.82 7.26
C VAL A 17 -1.40 3.54 7.43
N LEU A 18 -1.77 2.52 8.19
CA LEU A 18 -3.17 2.21 8.50
C LEU A 18 -3.83 3.36 9.27
N SER A 19 -3.18 3.89 10.30
CA SER A 19 -3.66 5.03 11.09
C SER A 19 -3.86 6.28 10.22
N MET A 20 -2.83 6.64 9.42
CA MET A 20 -2.87 7.77 8.50
C MET A 20 -4.00 7.64 7.47
N THR A 21 -4.14 6.48 6.83
CA THR A 21 -5.15 6.28 5.79
C THR A 21 -6.55 6.26 6.36
N MET A 22 -6.74 5.66 7.55
CA MET A 22 -8.02 5.66 8.25
C MET A 22 -8.45 7.08 8.62
N TYR A 23 -7.55 7.86 9.21
CA TYR A 23 -7.83 9.27 9.54
C TYR A 23 -8.18 10.09 8.28
N SER A 24 -7.38 9.95 7.22
CA SER A 24 -7.57 10.70 5.98
C SER A 24 -8.91 10.38 5.29
N VAL A 25 -9.28 9.09 5.21
CA VAL A 25 -10.55 8.66 4.61
C VAL A 25 -11.75 9.12 5.44
N ILE A 26 -11.68 9.00 6.77
CA ILE A 26 -12.74 9.47 7.68
C ILE A 26 -12.89 10.98 7.57
N LYS A 27 -11.79 11.74 7.61
CA LYS A 27 -11.80 13.20 7.50
C LYS A 27 -12.39 13.68 6.20
N ALA A 28 -12.01 13.07 5.06
CA ALA A 28 -12.57 13.38 3.74
C ALA A 28 -14.08 13.15 3.70
N LYS A 29 -14.55 12.05 4.32
CA LYS A 29 -15.98 11.72 4.39
C LYS A 29 -16.77 12.70 5.28
N ILE A 30 -16.23 13.07 6.43
CA ILE A 30 -16.85 14.04 7.36
C ILE A 30 -16.93 15.44 6.74
N ALA A 31 -15.85 15.87 6.08
CA ALA A 31 -15.77 17.16 5.39
C ALA A 31 -16.66 17.24 4.14
N LYS A 32 -17.38 16.17 3.77
CA LYS A 32 -18.14 16.05 2.51
C LYS A 32 -17.32 16.37 1.26
N ASP A 33 -16.01 16.26 1.33
CA ASP A 33 -15.06 16.51 0.24
C ASP A 33 -14.55 15.19 -0.38
N SER A 34 -15.26 14.11 -0.11
CA SER A 34 -14.93 12.78 -0.64
C SER A 34 -15.31 12.70 -2.12
N VAL A 35 -14.29 12.54 -2.96
CA VAL A 35 -14.43 12.25 -4.40
C VAL A 35 -14.12 10.78 -4.71
N ILE A 36 -14.26 9.91 -3.71
CA ILE A 36 -14.05 8.46 -3.89
C ILE A 36 -15.15 7.92 -4.80
N ASN A 37 -14.75 7.38 -5.93
CA ASN A 37 -15.66 6.72 -6.85
C ASN A 37 -15.99 5.30 -6.35
N MET A 38 -17.09 5.14 -5.61
CA MET A 38 -17.45 3.87 -4.99
C MET A 38 -17.64 2.73 -6.02
N LYS A 39 -18.03 3.04 -7.27
CA LYS A 39 -18.21 2.01 -8.32
C LYS A 39 -16.88 1.38 -8.73
N LEU A 40 -15.82 2.16 -8.79
CA LEU A 40 -14.48 1.71 -9.13
C LEU A 40 -13.65 1.40 -7.87
N GLY A 41 -13.79 2.21 -6.84
CA GLY A 41 -13.02 2.08 -5.59
C GLY A 41 -13.34 0.81 -4.81
N THR A 42 -14.62 0.36 -4.78
CA THR A 42 -14.98 -0.86 -4.04
C THR A 42 -14.34 -2.13 -4.62
N PRO A 43 -14.45 -2.43 -5.93
CA PRO A 43 -13.76 -3.60 -6.49
C PRO A 43 -12.24 -3.50 -6.40
N LEU A 44 -11.68 -2.30 -6.56
CA LEU A 44 -10.25 -2.06 -6.34
C LEU A 44 -9.85 -2.36 -4.89
N ALA A 45 -10.63 -1.92 -3.92
CA ALA A 45 -10.37 -2.16 -2.50
C ALA A 45 -10.48 -3.64 -2.12
N ILE A 46 -11.47 -4.36 -2.66
CA ILE A 46 -11.61 -5.82 -2.46
C ILE A 46 -10.39 -6.54 -3.06
N GLY A 47 -10.02 -6.21 -4.29
CA GLY A 47 -8.81 -6.73 -4.92
C GLY A 47 -7.58 -6.45 -4.08
N ALA A 48 -7.44 -5.22 -3.57
CA ALA A 48 -6.30 -4.81 -2.75
C ALA A 48 -6.27 -5.50 -1.38
N ALA A 49 -7.42 -5.79 -0.78
CA ALA A 49 -7.48 -6.55 0.47
C ALA A 49 -6.92 -7.98 0.26
N ILE A 50 -7.34 -8.64 -0.80
CA ILE A 50 -6.83 -9.98 -1.16
C ILE A 50 -5.35 -9.89 -1.52
N GLY A 51 -4.98 -8.93 -2.39
CA GLY A 51 -3.59 -8.67 -2.78
C GLY A 51 -2.68 -8.36 -1.60
N GLY A 52 -3.20 -7.64 -0.59
CA GLY A 52 -2.49 -7.31 0.65
C GLY A 52 -2.08 -8.55 1.44
N LEU A 53 -2.95 -9.55 1.52
CA LEU A 53 -2.61 -10.84 2.14
C LEU A 53 -1.51 -11.55 1.35
N PHE A 54 -1.67 -11.67 0.03
CA PHE A 54 -0.67 -12.31 -0.83
C PHE A 54 0.68 -11.57 -0.82
N GLY A 55 0.67 -10.25 -0.83
CA GLY A 55 1.89 -9.44 -0.76
C GLY A 55 2.66 -9.67 0.55
N LYS A 56 1.96 -9.85 1.67
CA LYS A 56 2.58 -10.19 2.94
C LYS A 56 3.15 -11.60 2.96
N GLU A 57 2.42 -12.58 2.41
CA GLU A 57 2.92 -13.95 2.24
C GLU A 57 4.16 -13.99 1.34
N LEU A 58 4.12 -13.25 0.22
CA LEU A 58 5.26 -13.12 -0.69
C LEU A 58 6.48 -12.52 0.02
N PHE A 59 6.27 -11.48 0.84
CA PHE A 59 7.35 -10.89 1.63
C PHE A 59 7.95 -11.92 2.60
N SER A 60 7.12 -12.63 3.36
CA SER A 60 7.57 -13.68 4.29
C SER A 60 8.28 -14.83 3.56
N TYR A 61 7.83 -15.19 2.35
CA TYR A 61 8.50 -16.18 1.53
C TYR A 61 9.88 -15.68 1.06
N VAL A 62 9.98 -14.44 0.59
CA VAL A 62 11.28 -13.83 0.22
C VAL A 62 12.21 -13.77 1.43
N GLU A 63 11.69 -13.39 2.60
CA GLU A 63 12.46 -13.35 3.85
C GLU A 63 13.01 -14.75 4.21
N SER A 64 12.22 -15.81 4.01
CA SER A 64 12.63 -17.19 4.28
C SER A 64 13.66 -17.75 3.29
N LEU A 65 13.80 -17.17 2.11
CA LEU A 65 14.79 -17.57 1.11
C LEU A 65 16.21 -17.08 1.42
N PHE A 66 16.34 -16.11 2.30
CA PHE A 66 17.62 -15.52 2.64
C PHE A 66 17.98 -15.80 4.11
N ASP A 67 19.22 -16.21 4.35
CA ASP A 67 19.74 -16.50 5.68
C ASP A 67 19.88 -15.24 6.57
N THR A 68 19.77 -14.05 5.95
CA THR A 68 19.90 -12.78 6.67
C THR A 68 18.69 -11.87 6.43
N PRO A 69 18.03 -11.37 7.49
CA PRO A 69 16.88 -10.46 7.38
C PRO A 69 17.18 -9.18 6.58
N ASN A 70 18.44 -8.72 6.61
CA ASN A 70 18.86 -7.52 5.89
C ASN A 70 18.79 -7.67 4.36
N THR A 71 18.92 -8.89 3.83
CA THR A 71 18.87 -9.14 2.39
C THR A 71 17.43 -9.01 1.86
N ALA A 72 16.44 -9.44 2.63
CA ALA A 72 15.03 -9.23 2.28
C ALA A 72 14.69 -7.72 2.21
N GLY A 73 15.20 -6.93 3.15
CA GLY A 73 15.09 -5.48 3.12
C GLY A 73 15.78 -4.83 1.92
N ALA A 74 16.93 -5.35 1.49
CA ALA A 74 17.63 -4.87 0.29
C ALA A 74 16.85 -5.15 -0.99
N VAL A 75 16.22 -6.33 -1.12
CA VAL A 75 15.34 -6.67 -2.24
C VAL A 75 14.13 -5.72 -2.27
N GLN A 76 13.50 -5.48 -1.11
CA GLN A 76 12.38 -4.55 -0.97
C GLN A 76 12.78 -3.13 -1.40
N ALA A 77 13.94 -2.63 -0.95
CA ALA A 77 14.46 -1.32 -1.30
C ALA A 77 14.78 -1.21 -2.81
N PHE A 78 15.33 -2.26 -3.40
CA PHE A 78 15.60 -2.30 -4.84
C PHE A 78 14.32 -2.24 -5.67
N VAL A 79 13.29 -3.03 -5.30
CA VAL A 79 11.97 -2.99 -5.94
C VAL A 79 11.34 -1.61 -5.80
N LEU A 80 11.42 -1.01 -4.61
CA LEU A 80 10.92 0.35 -4.36
C LEU A 80 11.63 1.39 -5.24
N MET A 81 12.95 1.28 -5.39
CA MET A 81 13.73 2.16 -6.28
C MET A 81 13.25 2.06 -7.73
N LEU A 82 13.07 0.84 -8.25
CA LEU A 82 12.58 0.63 -9.62
C LEU A 82 11.18 1.22 -9.82
N ILE A 83 10.27 0.99 -8.87
CA ILE A 83 8.91 1.53 -8.90
C ILE A 83 8.95 3.07 -8.87
N THR A 84 9.76 3.65 -8.00
CA THR A 84 9.87 5.11 -7.88
C THR A 84 10.43 5.73 -9.15
N LEU A 85 11.46 5.15 -9.74
CA LEU A 85 12.00 5.58 -11.04
C LEU A 85 10.95 5.46 -12.15
N GLY A 86 10.23 4.34 -12.22
CA GLY A 86 9.17 4.13 -13.20
C GLY A 86 8.04 5.16 -13.06
N THR A 87 7.60 5.44 -11.83
CA THR A 87 6.57 6.45 -11.56
C THR A 87 7.04 7.87 -11.89
N LEU A 88 8.31 8.18 -11.66
CA LEU A 88 8.92 9.46 -12.04
C LEU A 88 8.94 9.65 -13.56
N ILE A 89 9.46 8.65 -14.29
CA ILE A 89 9.51 8.67 -15.76
C ILE A 89 8.10 8.83 -16.35
N TYR A 90 7.13 8.07 -15.79
CA TYR A 90 5.73 8.19 -16.20
C TYR A 90 5.18 9.60 -15.94
N THR A 91 5.42 10.17 -14.76
CA THR A 91 4.91 11.47 -14.36
C THR A 91 5.44 12.61 -15.26
N ILE A 92 6.71 12.52 -15.67
CA ILE A 92 7.30 13.48 -16.60
C ILE A 92 6.64 13.37 -17.99
N ASN A 93 6.31 12.16 -18.44
CA ASN A 93 5.76 11.90 -19.77
C ASN A 93 4.22 11.78 -19.80
N LYS A 94 3.52 11.98 -18.68
CA LYS A 94 2.07 11.75 -18.56
C LYS A 94 1.21 12.45 -19.62
N ASN A 95 1.65 13.63 -20.09
CA ASN A 95 0.93 14.40 -21.09
C ASN A 95 0.99 13.78 -22.51
N LYS A 96 1.89 12.81 -22.73
CA LYS A 96 2.06 12.12 -24.02
C LYS A 96 1.41 10.74 -24.01
N VAL A 97 0.97 10.26 -22.84
CA VAL A 97 0.43 8.92 -22.68
C VAL A 97 -1.09 8.94 -22.73
N HIS A 98 -1.67 8.17 -23.64
CA HIS A 98 -3.11 7.98 -23.71
C HIS A 98 -3.57 7.15 -22.50
N THR A 99 -4.55 7.66 -21.78
CA THR A 99 -5.15 6.99 -20.64
C THR A 99 -6.23 6.02 -21.08
N LEU A 100 -6.35 4.91 -20.37
CA LEU A 100 -7.39 3.89 -20.59
C LEU A 100 -8.59 4.18 -19.70
N HIS A 101 -9.81 4.06 -20.25
CA HIS A 101 -11.04 4.18 -19.47
C HIS A 101 -11.55 2.79 -19.07
N VAL A 102 -10.89 2.16 -18.09
CA VAL A 102 -11.26 0.84 -17.62
C VAL A 102 -12.50 0.93 -16.72
N THR A 103 -13.57 0.27 -17.11
CA THR A 103 -14.83 0.18 -16.34
C THR A 103 -15.19 -1.26 -15.98
N ASN A 104 -14.40 -2.23 -16.46
CA ASN A 104 -14.66 -3.64 -16.22
C ASN A 104 -14.34 -4.00 -14.76
N LEU A 105 -15.32 -4.60 -14.07
CA LEU A 105 -15.21 -5.03 -12.67
C LEU A 105 -14.04 -5.99 -12.44
N LEU A 106 -13.84 -6.95 -13.36
CA LEU A 106 -12.77 -7.93 -13.24
C LEU A 106 -11.40 -7.27 -13.37
N ALA A 107 -11.26 -6.31 -14.29
CA ALA A 107 -10.01 -5.55 -14.44
C ALA A 107 -9.72 -4.71 -13.19
N CYS A 108 -10.74 -4.09 -12.58
CA CYS A 108 -10.59 -3.37 -11.32
C CYS A 108 -10.11 -4.29 -10.19
N LEU A 109 -10.68 -5.49 -10.09
CA LEU A 109 -10.25 -6.49 -9.09
C LEU A 109 -8.78 -6.89 -9.28
N ILE A 110 -8.36 -7.19 -10.51
CA ILE A 110 -6.97 -7.58 -10.83
C ILE A 110 -6.00 -6.43 -10.55
N ILE A 111 -6.34 -5.22 -11.00
CA ILE A 111 -5.51 -4.02 -10.74
C ILE A 111 -5.42 -3.78 -9.23
N GLY A 112 -6.54 -3.84 -8.50
CA GLY A 112 -6.56 -3.72 -7.06
C GLY A 112 -5.71 -4.77 -6.36
N PHE A 113 -5.78 -6.03 -6.79
CA PHE A 113 -4.95 -7.13 -6.28
C PHE A 113 -3.45 -6.85 -6.46
N ILE A 114 -3.03 -6.41 -7.64
CA ILE A 114 -1.63 -6.06 -7.92
C ILE A 114 -1.19 -4.88 -7.03
N LEU A 115 -1.98 -3.80 -6.96
CA LEU A 115 -1.67 -2.63 -6.15
C LEU A 115 -1.60 -2.96 -4.66
N GLY A 116 -2.55 -3.74 -4.15
CA GLY A 116 -2.57 -4.21 -2.77
C GLY A 116 -1.37 -5.10 -2.43
N GLY A 117 -1.02 -6.00 -3.36
CA GLY A 117 0.15 -6.85 -3.24
C GLY A 117 1.45 -6.06 -3.11
N PHE A 118 1.69 -5.11 -4.01
CA PHE A 118 2.85 -4.23 -3.93
C PHE A 118 2.84 -3.34 -2.68
N SER A 119 1.69 -2.79 -2.32
CA SER A 119 1.52 -1.98 -1.11
C SER A 119 1.95 -2.74 0.15
N SER A 120 1.51 -3.98 0.26
CA SER A 120 1.77 -4.84 1.40
C SER A 120 3.20 -5.41 1.40
N PHE A 121 3.71 -5.82 0.22
CA PHE A 121 5.07 -6.29 0.05
C PHE A 121 6.10 -5.21 0.43
N LEU A 122 5.88 -3.97 -0.01
CA LEU A 122 6.78 -2.85 0.28
C LEU A 122 6.64 -2.31 1.72
N GLY A 123 5.55 -2.59 2.41
CA GLY A 123 5.31 -2.10 3.77
C GLY A 123 5.10 -0.57 3.90
N ILE A 124 5.06 0.16 2.78
CA ILE A 124 5.00 1.64 2.73
C ILE A 124 3.64 2.13 2.22
N GLY A 125 2.74 1.22 1.85
CA GLY A 125 1.41 1.56 1.35
C GLY A 125 1.31 1.86 -0.15
N GLY A 126 2.40 1.77 -0.93
CA GLY A 126 2.37 1.84 -2.41
C GLY A 126 1.85 3.14 -3.02
N GLY A 127 1.84 4.26 -2.27
CA GLY A 127 1.25 5.54 -2.69
C GLY A 127 1.60 6.00 -4.10
N PRO A 128 2.89 6.11 -4.48
CA PRO A 128 3.29 6.61 -5.80
C PRO A 128 2.80 5.75 -6.96
N ILE A 129 2.89 4.41 -6.86
CA ILE A 129 2.43 3.51 -7.91
C ILE A 129 0.91 3.53 -8.07
N ASN A 130 0.18 3.61 -6.94
CA ASN A 130 -1.28 3.68 -6.97
C ASN A 130 -1.76 4.92 -7.74
N LEU A 131 -1.15 6.09 -7.50
CA LEU A 131 -1.50 7.33 -8.21
C LEU A 131 -1.31 7.20 -9.72
N VAL A 132 -0.17 6.65 -10.15
CA VAL A 132 0.14 6.44 -11.56
C VAL A 132 -0.84 5.48 -12.22
N VAL A 133 -1.12 4.34 -11.56
CA VAL A 133 -2.03 3.33 -12.08
C VAL A 133 -3.46 3.86 -12.16
N LEU A 134 -3.94 4.57 -11.14
CA LEU A 134 -5.28 5.16 -11.13
C LEU A 134 -5.43 6.24 -12.21
N TYR A 135 -4.40 7.06 -12.43
CA TYR A 135 -4.40 8.02 -13.52
C TYR A 135 -4.41 7.33 -14.89
N PHE A 136 -3.54 6.33 -15.11
CA PHE A 136 -3.37 5.66 -16.40
C PHE A 136 -4.59 4.81 -16.79
N PHE A 137 -5.07 3.96 -15.90
CA PHE A 137 -6.16 3.02 -16.20
C PHE A 137 -7.55 3.62 -16.09
N PHE A 138 -7.75 4.59 -15.18
CA PHE A 138 -9.08 5.13 -14.87
C PHE A 138 -9.24 6.61 -15.20
N THR A 139 -8.19 7.26 -15.70
CA THR A 139 -8.20 8.70 -16.08
C THR A 139 -8.66 9.60 -14.92
N MET A 140 -8.38 9.20 -13.68
CA MET A 140 -8.75 9.96 -12.49
C MET A 140 -7.91 11.22 -12.36
N GLY A 141 -8.55 12.35 -12.00
CA GLY A 141 -7.83 13.56 -11.64
C GLY A 141 -6.95 13.36 -10.39
N THR A 142 -5.97 14.22 -10.17
CA THR A 142 -4.99 14.06 -9.07
C THR A 142 -5.65 13.91 -7.70
N LYS A 143 -6.69 14.72 -7.39
CA LYS A 143 -7.42 14.66 -6.12
C LYS A 143 -8.20 13.35 -5.98
N GLU A 144 -8.88 12.94 -7.04
CA GLU A 144 -9.65 11.70 -7.09
C GLU A 144 -8.73 10.47 -6.96
N ALA A 145 -7.64 10.44 -7.73
CA ALA A 145 -6.64 9.38 -7.64
C ALA A 145 -6.02 9.28 -6.24
N ALA A 146 -5.70 10.42 -5.61
CA ALA A 146 -5.15 10.44 -4.25
C ALA A 146 -6.13 9.84 -3.22
N GLN A 147 -7.40 10.24 -3.24
CA GLN A 147 -8.40 9.72 -2.29
C GLN A 147 -8.74 8.24 -2.55
N ASN A 148 -8.84 7.82 -3.80
CA ASN A 148 -9.04 6.41 -4.15
C ASN A 148 -7.81 5.57 -3.79
N SER A 149 -6.59 6.11 -3.95
CA SER A 149 -5.34 5.46 -3.50
C SER A 149 -5.35 5.22 -1.99
N LEU A 150 -5.69 6.23 -1.18
CA LEU A 150 -5.79 6.08 0.27
C LEU A 150 -6.84 5.03 0.67
N TYR A 151 -7.95 4.98 -0.06
CA TYR A 151 -9.00 3.99 0.16
C TYR A 151 -8.52 2.56 -0.14
N ILE A 152 -7.81 2.36 -1.25
CA ILE A 152 -7.19 1.08 -1.63
C ILE A 152 -6.15 0.66 -0.59
N ILE A 153 -5.27 1.58 -0.18
CA ILE A 153 -4.23 1.34 0.82
C ILE A 153 -4.85 0.94 2.17
N LEU A 154 -5.93 1.61 2.59
CA LEU A 154 -6.62 1.30 3.83
C LEU A 154 -7.04 -0.17 3.88
N PHE A 155 -7.71 -0.68 2.85
CA PHE A 155 -8.16 -2.07 2.81
C PHE A 155 -6.99 -3.06 2.71
N SER A 156 -5.98 -2.75 1.92
CA SER A 156 -4.76 -3.57 1.84
C SER A 156 -4.04 -3.63 3.18
N GLN A 157 -3.92 -2.51 3.89
CA GLN A 157 -3.22 -2.46 5.18
C GLN A 157 -4.03 -3.12 6.32
N ILE A 158 -5.36 -3.05 6.31
CA ILE A 158 -6.19 -3.79 7.27
C ILE A 158 -5.87 -5.29 7.20
N THR A 159 -5.82 -5.85 6.00
CA THR A 159 -5.54 -7.28 5.81
C THR A 159 -4.08 -7.63 6.08
N SER A 160 -3.14 -6.80 5.64
CA SER A 160 -1.70 -7.00 5.84
C SER A 160 -1.30 -6.91 7.32
N VAL A 161 -1.74 -5.86 8.01
CA VAL A 161 -1.47 -5.67 9.45
C VAL A 161 -2.20 -6.76 10.26
N GLY A 162 -3.44 -7.08 9.89
CA GLY A 162 -4.18 -8.19 10.50
C GLY A 162 -3.42 -9.51 10.39
N ARG A 163 -2.87 -9.83 9.23
CA ARG A 163 -2.02 -11.03 9.05
C ARG A 163 -0.75 -10.96 9.88
N SER A 164 -0.09 -9.80 9.91
CA SER A 164 1.15 -9.61 10.67
C SER A 164 0.96 -9.79 12.18
N LEU A 165 -0.21 -9.45 12.74
CA LEU A 165 -0.53 -9.69 14.15
C LEU A 165 -0.46 -11.17 14.54
N PHE A 166 -0.69 -12.07 13.59
CA PHE A 166 -0.64 -13.53 13.82
C PHE A 166 0.71 -14.16 13.46
N THR A 167 1.54 -13.47 12.66
CA THR A 167 2.80 -14.05 12.14
C THR A 167 4.06 -13.41 12.72
N THR A 168 3.98 -12.16 13.21
CA THR A 168 5.13 -11.44 13.75
C THR A 168 5.21 -11.66 15.26
N ASP A 169 6.42 -11.94 15.76
CA ASP A 169 6.66 -12.03 17.20
C ASP A 169 6.59 -10.63 17.83
N LEU A 170 5.47 -10.36 18.51
CA LEU A 170 5.19 -9.07 19.14
C LEU A 170 5.97 -8.82 20.42
N SER A 171 6.67 -9.84 20.95
CA SER A 171 7.40 -9.74 22.22
C SER A 171 8.55 -8.72 22.18
N GLN A 172 9.08 -8.45 21.00
CA GLN A 172 10.17 -7.50 20.77
C GLN A 172 9.68 -6.07 20.48
N ILE A 173 8.37 -5.86 20.37
CA ILE A 173 7.81 -4.54 20.02
C ILE A 173 7.61 -3.73 21.31
N SER A 174 8.27 -2.57 21.37
CA SER A 174 7.99 -1.60 22.42
C SER A 174 6.61 -0.98 22.18
N ILE A 175 5.68 -1.18 23.14
CA ILE A 175 4.33 -0.61 23.08
C ILE A 175 4.38 0.93 22.98
N VAL A 176 5.36 1.55 23.61
CA VAL A 176 5.58 3.01 23.56
C VAL A 176 5.90 3.46 22.13
N LEU A 177 6.76 2.69 21.43
CA LEU A 177 7.12 2.97 20.03
C LEU A 177 5.90 2.82 19.12
N LEU A 178 5.11 1.76 19.31
CA LEU A 178 3.89 1.51 18.54
C LEU A 178 2.87 2.65 18.70
N ILE A 179 2.59 3.06 19.94
CA ILE A 179 1.66 4.17 20.24
C ILE A 179 2.18 5.48 19.64
N GLY A 180 3.49 5.74 19.77
CA GLY A 180 4.11 6.94 19.18
C GLY A 180 3.95 6.98 17.66
N MET A 181 4.18 5.87 16.98
CA MET A 181 4.04 5.77 15.52
C MET A 181 2.58 5.89 15.04
N ILE A 182 1.63 5.32 15.77
CA ILE A 182 0.19 5.47 15.47
C ILE A 182 -0.27 6.92 15.70
N ALA A 183 0.22 7.59 16.73
CA ALA A 183 -0.16 8.96 17.04
C ALA A 183 0.45 10.00 16.09
N CYS A 184 1.64 9.69 15.52
CA CYS A 184 2.30 10.56 14.55
C CYS A 184 1.86 10.32 13.10
N GLY A 185 1.20 9.20 12.78
CA GLY A 185 0.65 8.86 11.46
C GLY A 185 -0.74 9.43 11.28
#